data_fd5fde5c7d7f483de5b22723c63485c1
#
_entry.id   fd5fde5c7d7f483de5b22723c63485c1
#
_cell.length_a   1.000
_cell.length_b   1.000
_cell.length_c   1.000
_cell.angle_alpha   90.00
_cell.angle_beta   90.00
_cell.angle_gamma   90.00
#
_symmetry.space_group_name_H-M   'P 1'
#
loop_
_entity.id
_entity.type
_entity.pdbx_description
1 polymer ?
#
loop_
_entity_poly.entity_id
_entity_poly.type
_entity_poly.pdbx_seq_one_letter_code
_entity_poly.pdbx_strand_id
1 'polypeptide(L)'
;MRKHDCGFVPVVDRHGIVVGVVTDRDVCLAGGTKHRPLARVSVKETMSHPVFSCFADENLKTVLVTMSKHRVRRLPVFNKSGHLEGVLSIDDIVQAPHRRGGPTAEDIVAALKAIYARGAVETVTA
;
A
#
# COMPACT_ATOMS: atom_id res chain seq x y z
N MET A 1 -1.22 -5.39 -13.13
CA MET A 1 -1.03 -3.94 -13.08
C MET A 1 -1.54 -3.26 -14.34
N ARG A 2 -0.88 -3.40 -15.49
CA ARG A 2 -1.31 -2.68 -16.73
C ARG A 2 -2.78 -2.92 -17.15
N LYS A 3 -3.29 -4.16 -17.06
CA LYS A 3 -4.65 -4.52 -17.51
C LYS A 3 -5.76 -3.87 -16.64
N HIS A 4 -5.47 -3.54 -15.40
CA HIS A 4 -6.45 -3.02 -14.43
C HIS A 4 -6.06 -1.65 -13.88
N ASP A 5 -5.07 -0.99 -14.47
CA ASP A 5 -4.57 0.34 -14.07
C ASP A 5 -4.31 0.44 -12.55
N CYS A 6 -3.68 -0.57 -11.99
CA CYS A 6 -3.34 -0.61 -10.57
C CYS A 6 -1.84 -0.70 -10.36
N GLY A 7 -1.31 0.10 -9.43
CA GLY A 7 0.11 0.11 -9.05
C GLY A 7 0.41 -0.63 -7.75
N PHE A 8 -0.55 -1.44 -7.24
CA PHE A 8 -0.42 -2.19 -5.99
C PHE A 8 -1.19 -3.49 -6.07
N VAL A 9 -0.55 -4.60 -5.73
CA VAL A 9 -1.14 -5.94 -5.78
C VAL A 9 -0.75 -6.73 -4.54
N PRO A 10 -1.71 -7.20 -3.72
CA PRO A 10 -1.44 -8.18 -2.68
C PRO A 10 -0.98 -9.50 -3.30
N VAL A 11 0.01 -10.12 -2.69
CA VAL A 11 0.54 -11.44 -3.08
C VAL A 11 0.00 -12.47 -2.11
N VAL A 12 -0.68 -13.47 -2.62
CA VAL A 12 -1.25 -14.57 -1.81
C VAL A 12 -0.49 -15.86 -2.08
N ASP A 13 -0.41 -16.69 -1.07
CA ASP A 13 0.11 -18.04 -1.21
C ASP A 13 -0.99 -18.99 -1.78
N ARG A 14 -0.64 -20.29 -1.89
CA ARG A 14 -1.57 -21.33 -2.36
C ARG A 14 -2.80 -21.53 -1.46
N HIS A 15 -2.77 -21.03 -0.24
CA HIS A 15 -3.88 -21.10 0.73
C HIS A 15 -4.71 -19.80 0.75
N GLY A 16 -4.39 -18.82 -0.10
CA GLY A 16 -5.06 -17.52 -0.13
C GLY A 16 -4.61 -16.54 0.96
N ILE A 17 -3.54 -16.87 1.69
CA ILE A 17 -2.97 -15.99 2.71
C ILE A 17 -2.10 -14.93 2.04
N VAL A 18 -2.30 -13.66 2.42
CA VAL A 18 -1.45 -12.57 1.93
C VAL A 18 -0.08 -12.66 2.59
N VAL A 19 0.93 -12.88 1.78
CA VAL A 19 2.34 -13.07 2.20
C VAL A 19 3.22 -11.87 1.86
N GLY A 20 2.74 -10.95 1.04
CA GLY A 20 3.47 -9.75 0.64
C GLY A 20 2.60 -8.82 -0.19
N VAL A 21 3.19 -7.71 -0.58
CA VAL A 21 2.59 -6.77 -1.53
C VAL A 21 3.63 -6.40 -2.58
N VAL A 22 3.17 -6.15 -3.81
CA VAL A 22 4.02 -5.69 -4.91
C VAL A 22 3.45 -4.38 -5.45
N THR A 23 4.33 -3.41 -5.59
CA THR A 23 4.02 -2.14 -6.24
C THR A 23 4.76 -2.03 -7.58
N ASP A 24 4.33 -1.11 -8.43
CA ASP A 24 5.04 -0.73 -9.65
C ASP A 24 6.49 -0.28 -9.35
N ARG A 25 6.70 0.40 -8.21
CA ARG A 25 8.03 0.76 -7.73
C ARG A 25 8.90 -0.47 -7.44
N ASP A 26 8.36 -1.48 -6.78
CA ASP A 26 9.08 -2.72 -6.48
C ASP A 26 9.52 -3.43 -7.77
N VAL A 27 8.63 -3.46 -8.77
CA VAL A 27 8.94 -4.03 -10.09
C VAL A 27 10.04 -3.23 -10.80
N CYS A 28 9.97 -1.90 -10.73
CA CYS A 28 11.01 -1.03 -11.31
C CYS A 28 12.37 -1.25 -10.65
N LEU A 29 12.42 -1.30 -9.32
CA LEU A 29 13.64 -1.56 -8.57
C LEU A 29 14.22 -2.95 -8.89
N ALA A 30 13.38 -3.98 -8.95
CA ALA A 30 13.80 -5.32 -9.33
C ALA A 30 14.42 -5.36 -10.73
N GLY A 31 13.85 -4.62 -11.69
CA GLY A 31 14.39 -4.47 -13.05
C GLY A 31 15.77 -3.85 -13.08
N GLY A 32 16.03 -2.87 -12.22
CA GLY A 32 17.32 -2.19 -12.13
C GLY A 32 18.40 -2.95 -11.34
N THR A 33 18.01 -3.81 -10.40
CA THR A 33 18.95 -4.40 -9.43
C THR A 33 19.24 -5.89 -9.63
N LYS A 34 18.31 -6.63 -10.25
CA LYS A 34 18.43 -8.10 -10.36
C LYS A 34 19.35 -8.59 -11.49
N HIS A 35 19.79 -7.69 -12.39
CA HIS A 35 20.70 -8.01 -13.51
C HIS A 35 20.25 -9.20 -14.38
N ARG A 36 18.93 -9.43 -14.47
CA ARG A 36 18.30 -10.47 -15.28
C ARG A 36 16.93 -10.02 -15.77
N PRO A 37 16.39 -10.60 -16.85
CA PRO A 37 15.07 -10.24 -17.37
C PRO A 37 13.99 -10.38 -16.30
N LEU A 38 13.11 -9.38 -16.16
CA LEU A 38 12.00 -9.39 -15.20
C LEU A 38 11.11 -10.63 -15.32
N ALA A 39 10.97 -11.19 -16.53
CA ALA A 39 10.24 -12.45 -16.75
C ALA A 39 10.82 -13.65 -15.98
N ARG A 40 12.06 -13.57 -15.51
CA ARG A 40 12.74 -14.58 -14.71
C ARG A 40 12.83 -14.22 -13.21
N VAL A 41 12.30 -13.07 -12.82
CA VAL A 41 12.27 -12.64 -11.42
C VAL A 41 10.92 -13.07 -10.82
N SER A 42 10.97 -13.84 -9.74
CA SER A 42 9.75 -14.28 -9.08
C SER A 42 9.11 -13.13 -8.28
N VAL A 43 7.78 -13.18 -8.11
CA VAL A 43 7.05 -12.22 -7.29
C VAL A 43 7.58 -12.22 -5.84
N LYS A 44 7.95 -13.38 -5.33
CA LYS A 44 8.51 -13.54 -3.97
C LYS A 44 9.82 -12.77 -3.77
N GLU A 45 10.63 -12.63 -4.82
CA GLU A 45 11.88 -11.86 -4.77
C GLU A 45 11.67 -10.35 -4.89
N THR A 46 10.46 -9.94 -5.29
CA THR A 46 10.11 -8.54 -5.57
C THR A 46 9.20 -7.95 -4.51
N MET A 47 8.36 -8.78 -3.89
CA MET A 47 7.36 -8.33 -2.92
C MET A 47 8.00 -7.72 -1.67
N SER A 48 7.34 -6.69 -1.14
CA SER A 48 7.65 -6.08 0.15
C SER A 48 6.92 -6.78 1.29
N HIS A 49 7.59 -6.90 2.44
CA HIS A 49 7.05 -7.40 3.70
C HIS A 49 7.79 -6.71 4.88
N PRO A 50 7.21 -6.62 6.09
CA PRO A 50 5.89 -7.16 6.46
C PRO A 50 4.74 -6.45 5.74
N VAL A 51 3.59 -7.12 5.67
CA VAL A 51 2.36 -6.55 5.10
C VAL A 51 1.65 -5.77 6.19
N PHE A 52 1.44 -4.47 5.96
CA PHE A 52 0.55 -3.65 6.78
C PHE A 52 -0.86 -3.74 6.17
N SER A 53 -1.87 -3.88 7.00
CA SER A 53 -3.24 -4.12 6.58
C SER A 53 -4.24 -3.45 7.52
N CYS A 54 -5.51 -3.49 7.17
CA CYS A 54 -6.62 -3.09 8.04
C CYS A 54 -7.77 -4.10 7.93
N PHE A 55 -8.72 -4.01 8.87
CA PHE A 55 -9.94 -4.78 8.82
C PHE A 55 -11.08 -3.98 8.18
N ALA A 56 -12.03 -4.68 7.55
CA ALA A 56 -13.16 -4.06 6.86
C ALA A 56 -14.07 -3.22 7.80
N ASP A 57 -14.12 -3.57 9.08
CA ASP A 57 -14.88 -2.86 10.12
C ASP A 57 -14.04 -1.87 10.95
N GLU A 58 -12.77 -1.67 10.59
CA GLU A 58 -11.88 -0.76 11.30
C GLU A 58 -12.25 0.70 11.04
N ASN A 59 -12.11 1.54 12.06
CA ASN A 59 -12.39 2.97 11.95
C ASN A 59 -11.36 3.62 11.00
N LEU A 60 -11.83 4.42 10.05
CA LEU A 60 -10.97 5.08 9.07
C LEU A 60 -9.93 6.03 9.69
N LYS A 61 -10.20 6.60 10.86
CA LYS A 61 -9.17 7.39 11.59
C LYS A 61 -8.00 6.50 12.03
N THR A 62 -8.27 5.29 12.51
CA THR A 62 -7.25 4.31 12.87
C THR A 62 -6.48 3.86 11.63
N VAL A 63 -7.19 3.63 10.53
CA VAL A 63 -6.57 3.30 9.23
C VAL A 63 -5.59 4.39 8.77
N LEU A 64 -5.98 5.67 8.88
CA LEU A 64 -5.10 6.80 8.56
C LEU A 64 -3.86 6.86 9.44
N VAL A 65 -3.99 6.53 10.73
CA VAL A 65 -2.84 6.42 11.65
C VAL A 65 -1.89 5.30 11.19
N THR A 66 -2.42 4.15 10.82
CA THR A 66 -1.64 3.03 10.29
C THR A 66 -0.89 3.42 9.01
N MET A 67 -1.59 4.05 8.07
CA MET A 67 -0.99 4.55 6.83
C MET A 67 0.13 5.56 7.10
N SER A 68 -0.08 6.49 8.03
CA SER A 68 0.88 7.51 8.44
C SER A 68 2.14 6.91 9.06
N LYS A 69 1.94 6.02 10.02
CA LYS A 69 3.01 5.36 10.77
C LYS A 69 3.95 4.56 9.87
N HIS A 70 3.38 3.86 8.89
CA HIS A 70 4.12 3.00 7.99
C HIS A 70 4.44 3.65 6.64
N ARG A 71 4.01 4.89 6.43
CA ARG A 71 4.20 5.66 5.19
C ARG A 71 3.72 4.91 3.95
N VAL A 72 2.56 4.27 4.06
CA VAL A 72 1.91 3.53 2.98
C VAL A 72 0.62 4.22 2.56
N ARG A 73 0.32 4.20 1.27
CA ARG A 73 -0.87 4.82 0.69
C ARG A 73 -2.02 3.83 0.47
N ARG A 74 -1.74 2.55 0.60
CA ARG A 74 -2.68 1.47 0.36
C ARG A 74 -2.48 0.36 1.38
N LEU A 75 -3.59 -0.22 1.80
CA LEU A 75 -3.60 -1.35 2.73
C LEU A 75 -4.51 -2.45 2.17
N PRO A 76 -4.07 -3.72 2.18
CA PRO A 76 -4.99 -4.83 2.03
C PRO A 76 -6.04 -4.80 3.14
N VAL A 77 -7.28 -5.10 2.79
CA VAL A 77 -8.43 -5.12 3.70
C VAL A 77 -8.85 -6.55 3.93
N PHE A 78 -8.93 -6.95 5.19
CA PHE A 78 -9.35 -8.28 5.60
C PHE A 78 -10.69 -8.25 6.32
N ASN A 79 -11.46 -9.31 6.18
CA ASN A 79 -12.62 -9.55 7.04
C ASN A 79 -12.20 -10.18 8.37
N LYS A 80 -13.18 -10.39 9.26
CA LYS A 80 -12.95 -11.02 10.59
C LYS A 80 -12.43 -12.46 10.50
N SER A 81 -12.68 -13.14 9.38
CA SER A 81 -12.18 -14.49 9.13
C SER A 81 -10.76 -14.52 8.53
N GLY A 82 -10.13 -13.35 8.34
CA GLY A 82 -8.78 -13.23 7.79
C GLY A 82 -8.70 -13.36 6.26
N HIS A 83 -9.83 -13.34 5.55
CA HIS A 83 -9.84 -13.35 4.10
C HIS A 83 -9.66 -11.94 3.54
N LEU A 84 -8.89 -11.85 2.46
CA LEU A 84 -8.70 -10.62 1.72
C LEU A 84 -10.02 -10.22 1.02
N GLU A 85 -10.53 -9.03 1.32
CA GLU A 85 -11.73 -8.46 0.69
C GLU A 85 -11.41 -7.42 -0.38
N GLY A 86 -10.29 -6.74 -0.25
CA GLY A 86 -9.91 -5.71 -1.20
C GLY A 86 -8.66 -4.94 -0.78
N VAL A 87 -8.49 -3.78 -1.38
CA VAL A 87 -7.42 -2.83 -1.08
C VAL A 87 -8.06 -1.46 -0.85
N LEU A 88 -7.72 -0.83 0.24
CA LEU A 88 -8.12 0.54 0.56
C LEU A 88 -6.95 1.47 0.29
N SER A 89 -7.17 2.51 -0.50
CA SER A 89 -6.20 3.57 -0.75
C SER A 89 -6.56 4.85 0.02
N ILE A 90 -5.59 5.72 0.22
CA ILE A 90 -5.87 7.06 0.77
C ILE A 90 -6.76 7.86 -0.20
N ASP A 91 -6.65 7.62 -1.49
CA ASP A 91 -7.51 8.26 -2.51
C ASP A 91 -8.97 7.88 -2.33
N ASP A 92 -9.27 6.63 -1.96
CA ASP A 92 -10.64 6.18 -1.63
C ASP A 92 -11.19 6.93 -0.42
N ILE A 93 -10.35 7.15 0.59
CA ILE A 93 -10.74 7.89 1.81
C ILE A 93 -11.00 9.37 1.49
N VAL A 94 -10.17 9.98 0.64
CA VAL A 94 -10.34 11.38 0.19
C VAL A 94 -11.65 11.56 -0.58
N GLN A 95 -12.00 10.61 -1.42
CA GLN A 95 -13.20 10.67 -2.27
C GLN A 95 -14.47 10.22 -1.55
N ALA A 96 -14.33 9.56 -0.41
CA ALA A 96 -15.48 9.09 0.35
C ALA A 96 -16.33 10.28 0.88
N PRO A 97 -17.67 10.17 0.82
CA PRO A 97 -18.51 11.20 1.39
C PRO A 97 -18.27 11.35 2.89
N HIS A 98 -18.22 12.59 3.35
CA HIS A 98 -18.08 12.90 4.77
C HIS A 98 -19.22 12.26 5.57
N ARG A 99 -18.87 11.36 6.48
CA ARG A 99 -19.82 10.74 7.42
C ARG A 99 -19.56 11.25 8.83
N ARG A 100 -20.62 11.41 9.61
CA ARG A 100 -20.53 11.76 11.03
C ARG A 100 -19.66 10.71 11.75
N GLY A 101 -18.61 11.16 12.44
CA GLY A 101 -17.66 10.29 13.12
C GLY A 101 -16.53 9.74 12.24
N GLY A 102 -16.54 10.01 10.94
CA GLY A 102 -15.45 9.70 10.03
C GLY A 102 -14.26 10.67 10.15
N PRO A 103 -13.19 10.45 9.37
CA PRO A 103 -12.02 11.32 9.38
C PRO A 103 -12.40 12.73 8.89
N THR A 104 -11.79 13.74 9.52
CA THR A 104 -11.89 15.13 9.11
C THR A 104 -10.89 15.43 7.97
N ALA A 105 -11.08 16.58 7.29
CA ALA A 105 -10.10 17.05 6.31
C ALA A 105 -8.70 17.21 6.94
N GLU A 106 -8.63 17.67 8.20
CA GLU A 106 -7.37 17.79 8.94
C GLU A 106 -6.70 16.44 9.19
N ASP A 107 -7.48 15.41 9.56
CA ASP A 107 -6.98 14.04 9.73
C ASP A 107 -6.36 13.52 8.44
N ILE A 108 -7.01 13.77 7.31
CA ILE A 108 -6.53 13.34 5.98
C ILE A 108 -5.27 14.11 5.59
N VAL A 109 -5.24 15.43 5.78
CA VAL A 109 -4.06 16.26 5.47
C VAL A 109 -2.88 15.85 6.34
N ALA A 110 -3.09 15.59 7.63
CA ALA A 110 -2.03 15.12 8.53
C ALA A 110 -1.47 13.76 8.06
N ALA A 111 -2.32 12.84 7.65
CA ALA A 111 -1.90 11.55 7.11
C ALA A 111 -1.10 11.71 5.80
N LEU A 112 -1.56 12.55 4.87
CA LEU A 112 -0.86 12.84 3.63
C LEU A 112 0.54 13.44 3.89
N LYS A 113 0.66 14.39 4.81
CA LYS A 113 1.95 14.97 5.21
C LYS A 113 2.91 13.90 5.72
N ALA A 114 2.43 13.00 6.58
CA ALA A 114 3.25 11.92 7.13
C ALA A 114 3.67 10.90 6.06
N ILE A 115 2.75 10.49 5.18
CA ILE A 115 2.99 9.52 4.11
C ILE A 115 4.01 10.07 3.11
N TYR A 116 3.90 11.34 2.73
CA TYR A 116 4.76 11.98 1.74
C TYR A 116 5.96 12.72 2.34
N ALA A 117 6.16 12.67 3.66
CA ALA A 117 7.34 13.24 4.28
C ALA A 117 8.60 12.64 3.66
N ARG A 118 9.38 13.46 2.98
CA ARG A 118 10.66 13.07 2.39
C ARG A 118 11.74 13.09 3.46
N GLY A 119 12.63 12.11 3.46
CA GLY A 119 13.92 12.21 4.10
C GLY A 119 14.77 13.31 3.43
N ALA A 120 15.97 13.54 3.94
CA ALA A 120 16.92 14.46 3.31
C ALA A 120 17.05 14.12 1.82
N VAL A 121 16.94 15.14 0.98
CA VAL A 121 17.11 14.99 -0.47
C VAL A 121 18.60 14.81 -0.75
N GLU A 122 19.00 13.64 -1.20
CA GLU A 122 20.33 13.47 -1.78
C GLU A 122 20.35 14.15 -3.15
N THR A 123 21.25 15.11 -3.29
CA THR A 123 21.48 15.75 -4.59
C THR A 123 22.35 14.83 -5.44
N VAL A 124 21.81 14.36 -6.54
CA VAL A 124 22.59 13.63 -7.54
C VAL A 124 23.22 14.63 -8.49
N THR A 125 24.56 14.69 -8.50
CA THR A 125 25.30 15.51 -9.45
C THR A 125 25.44 14.73 -10.76
N ALA A 126 24.95 15.31 -11.83
CA ALA A 126 25.10 14.73 -13.16
C ALA A 126 26.56 14.86 -13.66
#